data_7fa239b40ed5c7ff060c72f11082981c
#
_entry.id   7fa239b40ed5c7ff060c72f11082981c
#
_cell.length_a   1.000
_cell.length_b   1.000
_cell.length_c   1.000
_cell.angle_alpha   90.00
_cell.angle_beta   90.00
_cell.angle_gamma   90.00
#
_symmetry.space_group_name_H-M   'P 1'
#
loop_
_entity.id
_entity.type
_entity.pdbx_description
1 polymer ?
#
loop_
_entity_poly.entity_id
_entity_poly.type
_entity_poly.pdbx_seq_one_letter_code
_entity_poly.pdbx_strand_id
1 'polypeptide(L)'
;MYKRQYLDFSKAHHFGFTYDWNINQSLHLKIEPYYQYLFHIPVEENSSFSIINYEEFYLDRILTNTGIAKNYGIDITLEQYMKNGFYYMITASLFKSKYRGGDRIWRNTRLDKSFLVNLLAGKEWMVGRLKQNVLSVNGRLFFQGGGRYTPVDEEKSQEEKDIVFDESKAYTKRFNPSINGDVSISFRINKKRVSHEFSLKILNVGMRTGMHFYQY
;
A
#
# COMPACT_ATOMS: atom_id res chain seq x y z
N MET A 1 4.89 -1.90 37.00
CA MET A 1 6.13 -1.10 37.11
C MET A 1 6.74 -1.04 35.69
N TYR A 2 6.65 0.07 35.00
CA TYR A 2 7.20 0.21 33.63
C TYR A 2 8.73 0.16 33.73
N LYS A 3 9.35 -0.90 33.23
CA LYS A 3 10.81 -0.91 33.03
C LYS A 3 11.11 0.04 31.87
N ARG A 4 11.73 1.19 32.14
CA ARG A 4 12.28 2.05 31.07
C ARG A 4 13.34 1.22 30.35
N GLN A 5 13.08 0.98 29.04
CA GLN A 5 14.06 0.33 28.19
C GLN A 5 14.99 1.42 27.62
N TYR A 6 16.29 1.15 27.69
CA TYR A 6 17.29 2.01 27.04
C TYR A 6 17.41 1.58 25.57
N LEU A 7 16.47 2.07 24.76
CA LEU A 7 16.48 1.83 23.32
C LEU A 7 17.07 3.05 22.62
N ASP A 8 17.95 2.79 21.65
CA ASP A 8 18.47 3.77 20.72
C ASP A 8 17.44 4.07 19.61
N PHE A 9 17.64 5.17 18.89
CA PHE A 9 16.83 5.49 17.72
C PHE A 9 17.07 4.47 16.59
N SER A 10 16.00 3.98 16.00
CA SER A 10 16.09 3.29 14.71
C SER A 10 16.61 4.24 13.63
N LYS A 11 17.48 3.74 12.76
CA LYS A 11 18.16 4.51 11.71
C LYS A 11 17.91 3.87 10.36
N ALA A 12 17.98 4.67 9.29
CA ALA A 12 17.83 4.17 7.93
C ALA A 12 18.78 4.86 6.95
N HIS A 13 19.29 4.08 6.01
CA HIS A 13 19.89 4.57 4.79
C HIS A 13 18.90 4.42 3.65
N HIS A 14 18.69 5.48 2.88
CA HIS A 14 17.80 5.50 1.73
C HIS A 14 18.61 5.80 0.48
N PHE A 15 18.45 4.95 -0.53
CA PHE A 15 19.03 5.13 -1.86
C PHE A 15 17.89 5.08 -2.86
N GLY A 16 17.79 6.08 -3.70
CA GLY A 16 16.80 6.18 -4.75
C GLY A 16 17.40 6.78 -6.02
N PHE A 17 16.89 6.36 -7.13
CA PHE A 17 17.20 6.93 -8.43
C PHE A 17 15.88 7.25 -9.12
N THR A 18 15.79 8.39 -9.80
CA THR A 18 14.60 8.79 -10.55
C THR A 18 15.01 8.98 -12.02
N TYR A 19 14.30 8.28 -12.90
CA TYR A 19 14.31 8.54 -14.33
C TYR A 19 12.97 9.13 -14.74
N ASP A 20 13.01 10.35 -15.26
CA ASP A 20 11.86 11.16 -15.63
C ASP A 20 11.92 11.50 -17.11
N TRP A 21 10.93 11.08 -17.89
CA TRP A 21 10.93 11.20 -19.33
C TRP A 21 9.60 11.71 -19.88
N ASN A 22 9.64 12.89 -20.47
CA ASN A 22 8.56 13.40 -21.29
C ASN A 22 8.65 12.78 -22.69
N ILE A 23 7.91 11.69 -22.91
CA ILE A 23 7.89 10.96 -24.21
C ILE A 23 7.40 11.90 -25.31
N ASN A 24 6.39 12.72 -24.98
CA ASN A 24 5.91 13.81 -25.82
C ASN A 24 5.24 14.88 -24.93
N GLN A 25 4.60 15.89 -25.53
CA GLN A 25 3.96 17.01 -24.81
C GLN A 25 2.82 16.59 -23.85
N SER A 26 2.27 15.40 -24.03
CA SER A 26 1.12 14.94 -23.26
C SER A 26 1.33 13.59 -22.58
N LEU A 27 2.45 12.91 -22.83
CA LEU A 27 2.75 11.59 -22.24
C LEU A 27 4.06 11.65 -21.47
N HIS A 28 3.99 11.31 -20.19
CA HIS A 28 5.06 11.34 -19.23
C HIS A 28 5.26 9.97 -18.59
N LEU A 29 6.52 9.55 -18.45
CA LEU A 29 6.94 8.32 -17.79
C LEU A 29 7.95 8.64 -16.70
N LYS A 30 7.72 8.13 -15.51
CA LYS A 30 8.62 8.23 -14.38
C LYS A 30 8.92 6.85 -13.81
N ILE A 31 10.18 6.54 -13.55
CA ILE A 31 10.64 5.25 -13.00
C ILE A 31 11.57 5.54 -11.82
N GLU A 32 11.26 4.96 -10.66
CA GLU A 32 11.94 5.24 -9.40
C GLU A 32 12.32 3.93 -8.67
N PRO A 33 13.44 3.30 -8.99
CA PRO A 33 13.97 2.23 -8.17
C PRO A 33 14.50 2.79 -6.85
N TYR A 34 14.29 2.03 -5.77
CA TYR A 34 14.73 2.42 -4.45
C TYR A 34 15.23 1.25 -3.61
N TYR A 35 16.09 1.55 -2.65
CA TYR A 35 16.55 0.63 -1.63
C TYR A 35 16.66 1.35 -0.29
N GLN A 36 16.11 0.74 0.77
CA GLN A 36 16.20 1.22 2.14
C GLN A 36 16.79 0.13 3.01
N TYR A 37 17.77 0.49 3.80
CA TYR A 37 18.36 -0.37 4.83
C TYR A 37 18.13 0.26 6.19
N LEU A 38 17.37 -0.43 7.04
CA LEU A 38 17.02 0.00 8.39
C LEU A 38 17.83 -0.81 9.40
N PHE A 39 18.30 -0.16 10.44
CA PHE A 39 19.10 -0.77 11.49
C PHE A 39 18.80 -0.15 12.85
N HIS A 40 19.30 -0.78 13.93
CA HIS A 40 18.93 -0.47 15.30
C HIS A 40 17.41 -0.57 15.54
N ILE A 41 16.76 -1.51 14.86
CA ILE A 41 15.31 -1.74 15.04
C ILE A 41 15.11 -2.52 16.35
N PRO A 42 14.19 -2.08 17.23
CA PRO A 42 13.85 -2.83 18.43
C PRO A 42 13.23 -4.19 18.07
N VAL A 43 13.83 -5.24 18.64
CA VAL A 43 13.42 -6.64 18.51
C VAL A 43 13.51 -7.33 19.86
N GLU A 44 12.71 -8.36 20.07
CA GLU A 44 12.84 -9.25 21.21
C GLU A 44 13.95 -10.27 20.96
N GLU A 45 14.79 -10.50 21.95
CA GLU A 45 15.95 -11.40 21.83
C GLU A 45 15.49 -12.85 21.59
N ASN A 46 16.18 -13.56 20.68
CA ASN A 46 15.86 -14.94 20.29
C ASN A 46 14.41 -15.16 19.79
N SER A 47 13.76 -14.13 19.29
CA SER A 47 12.36 -14.16 18.83
C SER A 47 12.23 -13.61 17.42
N SER A 48 11.14 -14.00 16.74
CA SER A 48 10.71 -13.42 15.47
C SER A 48 10.17 -12.00 15.62
N PHE A 49 9.85 -11.57 16.85
CA PHE A 49 9.22 -10.28 17.11
C PHE A 49 10.10 -9.10 16.73
N SER A 50 9.50 -8.15 16.04
CA SER A 50 10.09 -6.84 15.72
C SER A 50 9.02 -5.76 15.74
N ILE A 51 9.37 -4.59 16.29
CA ILE A 51 8.48 -3.42 16.34
C ILE A 51 7.98 -2.98 14.95
N ILE A 52 8.72 -3.32 13.88
CA ILE A 52 8.36 -2.97 12.51
C ILE A 52 7.03 -3.59 12.04
N ASN A 53 6.59 -4.68 12.68
CA ASN A 53 5.35 -5.36 12.38
C ASN A 53 4.26 -5.10 13.42
N TYR A 54 4.56 -4.32 14.45
CA TYR A 54 3.67 -4.09 15.58
C TYR A 54 2.77 -2.87 15.35
N GLU A 55 1.50 -2.99 15.71
CA GLU A 55 0.50 -1.93 15.49
C GLU A 55 -0.19 -1.46 16.77
N GLU A 56 -0.02 -2.20 17.86
CA GLU A 56 -0.67 -1.85 19.11
C GLU A 56 0.07 -0.72 19.81
N PHE A 57 -0.66 0.07 20.62
CA PHE A 57 -0.08 1.18 21.35
C PHE A 57 0.73 0.73 22.58
N TYR A 58 0.36 -0.41 23.18
CA TYR A 58 0.98 -0.93 24.37
C TYR A 58 1.83 -2.17 24.08
N LEU A 59 3.08 -2.17 24.56
CA LEU A 59 4.03 -3.25 24.37
C LEU A 59 4.59 -3.70 25.71
N ASP A 60 4.33 -4.94 26.11
CA ASP A 60 4.88 -5.57 27.31
C ASP A 60 5.96 -6.60 26.95
N ARG A 61 7.05 -6.13 26.34
CA ARG A 61 8.20 -6.95 25.94
C ARG A 61 9.50 -6.25 26.22
N ILE A 62 10.56 -7.01 26.50
CA ILE A 62 11.92 -6.49 26.65
C ILE A 62 12.57 -6.51 25.25
N LEU A 63 12.97 -5.35 24.77
CA LEU A 63 13.53 -5.19 23.44
C LEU A 63 15.01 -4.81 23.46
N THR A 64 15.71 -5.18 22.39
CA THR A 64 17.10 -4.79 22.08
C THR A 64 17.15 -4.17 20.68
N ASN A 65 18.10 -3.26 20.43
CA ASN A 65 18.26 -2.57 19.14
C ASN A 65 19.11 -3.39 18.13
N THR A 66 18.92 -4.70 18.05
CA THR A 66 19.72 -5.59 17.19
C THR A 66 19.05 -5.95 15.87
N GLY A 67 17.79 -5.51 15.67
CA GLY A 67 17.04 -5.77 14.48
C GLY A 67 17.50 -4.95 13.27
N ILE A 68 17.31 -5.52 12.11
CA ILE A 68 17.53 -4.86 10.83
C ILE A 68 16.37 -5.14 9.87
N ALA A 69 16.18 -4.26 8.89
CA ALA A 69 15.21 -4.47 7.84
C ALA A 69 15.72 -3.91 6.50
N LYS A 70 15.09 -4.35 5.43
CA LYS A 70 15.35 -3.84 4.08
C LYS A 70 14.06 -3.77 3.27
N ASN A 71 13.87 -2.64 2.62
CA ASN A 71 12.83 -2.43 1.64
C ASN A 71 13.47 -2.10 0.30
N TYR A 72 13.01 -2.70 -0.76
CA TYR A 72 13.48 -2.41 -2.10
C TYR A 72 12.37 -2.63 -3.11
N GLY A 73 12.38 -1.82 -4.14
CA GLY A 73 11.33 -1.86 -5.14
C GLY A 73 11.58 -0.92 -6.28
N ILE A 74 10.58 -0.83 -7.13
CA ILE A 74 10.51 0.08 -8.26
C ILE A 74 9.10 0.65 -8.33
N ASP A 75 9.02 1.98 -8.40
CA ASP A 75 7.79 2.70 -8.64
C ASP A 75 7.79 3.21 -10.09
N ILE A 76 6.67 3.01 -10.77
CA ILE A 76 6.49 3.38 -12.17
C ILE A 76 5.22 4.23 -12.25
N THR A 77 5.33 5.40 -12.89
CA THR A 77 4.20 6.27 -13.20
C THR A 77 4.17 6.53 -14.70
N LEU A 78 3.06 6.22 -15.35
CA LEU A 78 2.75 6.61 -16.72
C LEU A 78 1.54 7.51 -16.70
N GLU A 79 1.70 8.74 -17.20
CA GLU A 79 0.65 9.75 -17.17
C GLU A 79 0.42 10.33 -18.57
N GLN A 80 -0.81 10.29 -19.00
CA GLN A 80 -1.29 11.00 -20.17
C GLN A 80 -2.09 12.21 -19.72
N TYR A 81 -1.53 13.40 -19.92
CA TYR A 81 -2.26 14.65 -19.69
C TYR A 81 -3.46 14.77 -20.63
N MET A 82 -4.39 15.62 -20.25
CA MET A 82 -5.62 15.84 -21.02
C MET A 82 -5.31 16.15 -22.49
N LYS A 83 -5.70 15.23 -23.37
CA LYS A 83 -5.58 15.37 -24.83
C LYS A 83 -6.89 14.94 -25.50
N ASN A 84 -7.49 15.82 -26.27
CA ASN A 84 -8.79 15.58 -26.89
C ASN A 84 -9.88 15.16 -25.87
N GLY A 85 -9.84 15.74 -24.69
CA GLY A 85 -10.74 15.42 -23.58
C GLY A 85 -10.46 14.08 -22.89
N PHE A 86 -9.37 13.35 -23.17
CA PHE A 86 -9.02 12.09 -22.55
C PHE A 86 -7.72 12.22 -21.76
N TYR A 87 -7.69 11.61 -20.56
CA TYR A 87 -6.51 11.51 -19.73
C TYR A 87 -6.48 10.17 -19.00
N TYR A 88 -5.31 9.73 -18.62
CA TYR A 88 -5.12 8.58 -17.73
C TYR A 88 -3.81 8.69 -16.93
N MET A 89 -3.77 8.02 -15.81
CA MET A 89 -2.58 7.80 -15.01
C MET A 89 -2.55 6.35 -14.53
N ILE A 90 -1.40 5.72 -14.72
CA ILE A 90 -1.11 4.38 -14.24
C ILE A 90 0.06 4.51 -13.27
N THR A 91 -0.13 4.13 -12.03
CA THR A 91 0.98 3.99 -11.07
C THR A 91 1.11 2.54 -10.64
N ALA A 92 2.31 2.03 -10.65
CA ALA A 92 2.62 0.67 -10.20
C ALA A 92 3.82 0.70 -9.27
N SER A 93 3.69 0.08 -8.11
CA SER A 93 4.77 -0.15 -7.16
C SER A 93 5.00 -1.65 -7.03
N LEU A 94 6.20 -2.13 -7.33
CA LEU A 94 6.63 -3.51 -7.17
C LEU A 94 7.71 -3.54 -6.10
N PHE A 95 7.47 -4.20 -4.97
CA PHE A 95 8.39 -4.10 -3.85
C PHE A 95 8.49 -5.38 -3.01
N LYS A 96 9.55 -5.41 -2.22
CA LYS A 96 9.77 -6.37 -1.15
C LYS A 96 10.14 -5.65 0.13
N SER A 97 9.56 -6.11 1.23
CA SER A 97 9.87 -5.64 2.57
C SER A 97 10.24 -6.83 3.45
N LYS A 98 11.45 -6.82 3.99
CA LYS A 98 11.99 -7.90 4.83
C LYS A 98 12.59 -7.35 6.10
N TYR A 99 12.53 -8.13 7.17
CA TYR A 99 13.16 -7.84 8.44
C TYR A 99 13.90 -9.06 8.98
N ARG A 100 14.75 -8.83 9.95
CA ARG A 100 15.44 -9.84 10.71
C ARG A 100 15.22 -9.55 12.21
N GLY A 101 14.56 -10.47 12.88
CA GLY A 101 14.28 -10.41 14.32
C GLY A 101 15.50 -10.67 15.19
N GLY A 102 15.29 -10.80 16.50
CA GLY A 102 16.35 -11.13 17.46
C GLY A 102 16.91 -12.55 17.29
N ASP A 103 16.16 -13.45 16.67
CA ASP A 103 16.60 -14.79 16.26
C ASP A 103 17.49 -14.81 15.02
N ARG A 104 17.74 -13.64 14.43
CA ARG A 104 18.59 -13.45 13.24
C ARG A 104 18.10 -14.11 11.96
N ILE A 105 16.82 -14.50 11.88
CA ILE A 105 16.22 -15.11 10.68
C ILE A 105 15.53 -14.03 9.85
N TRP A 106 15.82 -14.01 8.53
CA TRP A 106 15.16 -13.10 7.60
C TRP A 106 13.74 -13.56 7.28
N ARG A 107 12.78 -12.66 7.48
CA ARG A 107 11.36 -12.86 7.17
C ARG A 107 10.81 -11.70 6.35
N ASN A 108 9.66 -11.89 5.73
CA ASN A 108 8.92 -10.77 5.14
C ASN A 108 8.25 -9.97 6.26
N THR A 109 8.07 -8.67 6.06
CA THR A 109 7.24 -7.87 6.95
C THR A 109 5.76 -8.15 6.71
N ARG A 110 4.93 -7.82 7.67
CA ARG A 110 3.47 -7.88 7.56
C ARG A 110 2.94 -7.06 6.37
N LEU A 111 3.57 -5.92 6.10
CA LEU A 111 3.18 -4.98 5.05
C LEU A 111 3.74 -5.33 3.66
N ASP A 112 4.48 -6.44 3.50
CA ASP A 112 4.98 -6.89 2.18
C ASP A 112 3.84 -7.36 1.29
N LYS A 113 3.12 -6.42 0.70
CA LYS A 113 2.05 -6.70 -0.29
C LYS A 113 2.60 -7.09 -1.66
N SER A 114 3.86 -6.90 -1.92
CA SER A 114 4.61 -7.13 -3.17
C SER A 114 4.26 -6.23 -4.33
N PHE A 115 3.02 -5.77 -4.45
CA PHE A 115 2.63 -4.83 -5.50
C PHE A 115 1.43 -3.98 -5.10
N LEU A 116 1.39 -2.78 -5.66
CA LEU A 116 0.26 -1.84 -5.66
C LEU A 116 0.13 -1.29 -7.08
N VAL A 117 -1.08 -1.26 -7.62
CA VAL A 117 -1.35 -0.67 -8.94
C VAL A 117 -2.58 0.22 -8.84
N ASN A 118 -2.46 1.46 -9.30
CA ASN A 118 -3.58 2.36 -9.50
C ASN A 118 -3.72 2.65 -10.98
N LEU A 119 -4.96 2.58 -11.47
CA LEU A 119 -5.37 3.03 -12.79
C LEU A 119 -6.41 4.12 -12.60
N LEU A 120 -6.15 5.29 -13.14
CA LEU A 120 -7.09 6.39 -13.22
C LEU A 120 -7.28 6.75 -14.68
N ALA A 121 -8.51 6.87 -15.15
CA ALA A 121 -8.79 7.35 -16.49
C ALA A 121 -10.07 8.17 -16.49
N GLY A 122 -10.11 9.17 -17.36
CA GLY A 122 -11.29 10.00 -17.54
C GLY A 122 -11.42 10.55 -18.96
N LYS A 123 -12.66 10.82 -19.31
CA LYS A 123 -13.02 11.41 -20.58
C LYS A 123 -13.99 12.56 -20.36
N GLU A 124 -13.71 13.69 -20.99
CA GLU A 124 -14.56 14.88 -21.03
C GLU A 124 -15.06 15.13 -22.44
N TRP A 125 -16.31 15.49 -22.54
CA TRP A 125 -16.95 15.92 -23.78
C TRP A 125 -17.53 17.32 -23.61
N MET A 126 -17.18 18.20 -24.53
CA MET A 126 -17.82 19.49 -24.62
C MET A 126 -19.19 19.30 -25.28
N VAL A 127 -20.25 19.59 -24.55
CA VAL A 127 -21.64 19.33 -24.95
C VAL A 127 -22.50 20.60 -24.96
N GLY A 128 -23.69 20.52 -25.54
CA GLY A 128 -24.60 21.66 -25.71
C GLY A 128 -24.39 22.39 -27.01
N ARG A 129 -25.37 23.23 -27.42
CA ARG A 129 -25.39 23.92 -28.70
C ARG A 129 -24.14 24.78 -28.94
N LEU A 130 -23.60 25.42 -27.88
CA LEU A 130 -22.41 26.27 -27.96
C LEU A 130 -21.15 25.53 -27.45
N LYS A 131 -21.21 24.21 -27.20
CA LYS A 131 -20.11 23.42 -26.63
C LYS A 131 -19.49 24.01 -25.35
N GLN A 132 -20.33 24.65 -24.55
CA GLN A 132 -19.91 25.35 -23.33
C GLN A 132 -20.04 24.49 -22.06
N ASN A 133 -20.85 23.42 -22.11
CA ASN A 133 -21.07 22.52 -21.00
C ASN A 133 -20.10 21.33 -21.11
N VAL A 134 -19.83 20.69 -20.00
CA VAL A 134 -18.91 19.56 -19.95
C VAL A 134 -19.62 18.36 -19.34
N LEU A 135 -19.59 17.25 -20.04
CA LEU A 135 -19.92 15.93 -19.52
C LEU A 135 -18.60 15.19 -19.25
N SER A 136 -18.38 14.72 -18.03
CA SER A 136 -17.17 13.97 -17.65
C SER A 136 -17.54 12.59 -17.13
N VAL A 137 -16.78 11.59 -17.53
CA VAL A 137 -16.84 10.24 -16.96
C VAL A 137 -15.44 9.86 -16.52
N ASN A 138 -15.29 9.44 -15.25
CA ASN A 138 -14.02 9.07 -14.68
C ASN A 138 -14.13 7.69 -14.01
N GLY A 139 -13.06 6.91 -14.11
CA GLY A 139 -12.92 5.63 -13.46
C GLY A 139 -11.59 5.53 -12.74
N ARG A 140 -11.59 4.83 -11.61
CA ARG A 140 -10.39 4.46 -10.88
C ARG A 140 -10.45 2.98 -10.54
N LEU A 141 -9.34 2.28 -10.73
CA LEU A 141 -9.14 0.92 -10.23
C LEU A 141 -7.89 0.90 -9.35
N PHE A 142 -8.02 0.28 -8.20
CA PHE A 142 -6.92 0.04 -7.28
C PHE A 142 -6.78 -1.47 -7.05
N PHE A 143 -5.61 -2.01 -7.37
CA PHE A 143 -5.28 -3.41 -7.23
C PHE A 143 -4.03 -3.56 -6.37
N GLN A 144 -4.09 -4.41 -5.33
CA GLN A 144 -2.97 -4.62 -4.41
C GLN A 144 -2.83 -6.09 -4.03
N GLY A 145 -1.60 -6.49 -3.78
CA GLY A 145 -1.30 -7.80 -3.18
C GLY A 145 -1.82 -7.88 -1.75
N GLY A 146 -2.09 -9.08 -1.30
CA GLY A 146 -2.49 -9.31 0.09
C GLY A 146 -1.35 -9.05 1.06
N GLY A 147 -1.66 -8.53 2.24
CA GLY A 147 -0.74 -8.46 3.37
C GLY A 147 -0.29 -9.85 3.82
N ARG A 148 0.75 -9.91 4.62
CA ARG A 148 1.24 -11.17 5.17
C ARG A 148 0.74 -11.41 6.58
N TYR A 149 0.61 -12.69 6.94
CA TYR A 149 0.24 -13.11 8.28
C TYR A 149 1.00 -14.36 8.70
N THR A 150 1.08 -14.54 10.01
CA THR A 150 1.61 -15.74 10.66
C THR A 150 0.50 -16.78 10.75
N PRO A 151 0.69 -18.02 10.29
CA PRO A 151 -0.33 -19.05 10.45
C PRO A 151 -0.56 -19.41 11.92
N VAL A 152 -1.76 -19.86 12.23
CA VAL A 152 -2.11 -20.36 13.56
C VAL A 152 -1.51 -21.78 13.73
N ASP A 153 -0.99 -22.05 14.93
CA ASP A 153 -0.62 -23.38 15.38
C ASP A 153 -1.89 -24.05 15.97
N GLU A 154 -2.53 -24.88 15.18
CA GLU A 154 -3.82 -25.47 15.55
C GLU A 154 -3.70 -26.40 16.78
N GLU A 155 -2.60 -27.15 16.92
CA GLU A 155 -2.38 -28.07 18.04
C GLU A 155 -2.24 -27.30 19.34
N LYS A 156 -1.34 -26.33 19.38
CA LYS A 156 -1.15 -25.47 20.57
C LYS A 156 -2.38 -24.63 20.89
N SER A 157 -3.07 -24.13 19.88
CA SER A 157 -4.28 -23.35 20.10
C SER A 157 -5.40 -24.18 20.75
N GLN A 158 -5.51 -25.46 20.43
CA GLN A 158 -6.45 -26.36 21.10
C GLN A 158 -6.05 -26.68 22.55
N GLU A 159 -4.75 -26.86 22.80
CA GLU A 159 -4.23 -27.12 24.15
C GLU A 159 -4.41 -25.91 25.07
N GLU A 160 -4.05 -24.71 24.59
CA GLU A 160 -4.09 -23.47 25.38
C GLU A 160 -5.49 -22.82 25.41
N LYS A 161 -6.44 -23.28 24.57
CA LYS A 161 -7.78 -22.71 24.37
C LYS A 161 -7.73 -21.21 24.04
N ASP A 162 -6.70 -20.82 23.27
CA ASP A 162 -6.45 -19.46 22.80
C ASP A 162 -5.77 -19.52 21.44
N ILE A 163 -5.76 -18.42 20.70
CA ILE A 163 -5.11 -18.35 19.40
C ILE A 163 -3.59 -18.27 19.58
N VAL A 164 -2.88 -19.34 19.25
CA VAL A 164 -1.42 -19.40 19.24
C VAL A 164 -0.91 -19.37 17.80
N PHE A 165 -0.01 -18.44 17.51
CA PHE A 165 0.60 -18.34 16.18
C PHE A 165 1.89 -19.14 16.09
N ASP A 166 2.12 -19.78 14.94
CA ASP A 166 3.39 -20.47 14.66
C ASP A 166 4.48 -19.44 14.31
N GLU A 167 5.18 -18.95 15.32
CA GLU A 167 6.24 -17.95 15.19
C GLU A 167 7.42 -18.42 14.31
N SER A 168 7.62 -19.75 14.17
CA SER A 168 8.63 -20.28 13.25
C SER A 168 8.29 -19.96 11.78
N LYS A 169 7.01 -19.80 11.49
CA LYS A 169 6.45 -19.45 10.17
C LYS A 169 5.94 -18.01 10.11
N ALA A 170 6.51 -17.10 10.92
CA ALA A 170 6.07 -15.72 10.99
C ALA A 170 6.06 -15.06 9.59
N TYR A 171 4.89 -14.50 9.21
CA TYR A 171 4.63 -13.79 7.96
C TYR A 171 4.92 -14.57 6.67
N THR A 172 4.83 -15.91 6.71
CA THR A 172 5.01 -16.76 5.52
C THR A 172 3.76 -16.81 4.66
N LYS A 173 2.58 -16.77 5.26
CA LYS A 173 1.29 -16.79 4.55
C LYS A 173 0.89 -15.41 4.05
N ARG A 174 -0.02 -15.37 3.10
CA ARG A 174 -0.49 -14.14 2.47
C ARG A 174 -2.00 -14.18 2.25
N PHE A 175 -2.67 -13.06 2.53
CA PHE A 175 -4.06 -12.86 2.15
C PHE A 175 -4.23 -12.78 0.62
N ASN A 176 -5.44 -12.99 0.16
CA ASN A 176 -5.76 -12.82 -1.25
C ASN A 176 -5.56 -11.36 -1.68
N PRO A 177 -5.15 -11.12 -2.93
CA PRO A 177 -5.13 -9.78 -3.50
C PRO A 177 -6.52 -9.13 -3.46
N SER A 178 -6.56 -7.81 -3.35
CA SER A 178 -7.80 -7.04 -3.37
C SER A 178 -7.84 -6.09 -4.56
N ILE A 179 -9.05 -5.88 -5.08
CA ILE A 179 -9.34 -4.93 -6.15
C ILE A 179 -10.51 -4.06 -5.72
N ASN A 180 -10.36 -2.75 -5.90
CA ASN A 180 -11.40 -1.76 -5.63
C ASN A 180 -11.56 -0.87 -6.88
N GLY A 181 -12.80 -0.56 -7.22
CA GLY A 181 -13.12 0.31 -8.34
C GLY A 181 -14.06 1.44 -7.93
N ASP A 182 -13.85 2.60 -8.52
CA ASP A 182 -14.71 3.77 -8.37
C ASP A 182 -15.07 4.30 -9.75
N VAL A 183 -16.30 4.75 -9.93
CA VAL A 183 -16.78 5.40 -11.15
C VAL A 183 -17.49 6.68 -10.78
N SER A 184 -17.27 7.74 -11.57
CA SER A 184 -18.01 8.97 -11.42
C SER A 184 -18.44 9.54 -12.77
N ILE A 185 -19.61 10.12 -12.76
CA ILE A 185 -20.16 10.87 -13.90
C ILE A 185 -20.50 12.26 -13.39
N SER A 186 -20.03 13.30 -14.08
CA SER A 186 -20.39 14.67 -13.75
C SER A 186 -20.84 15.46 -14.98
N PHE A 187 -21.75 16.37 -14.73
CA PHE A 187 -22.27 17.29 -15.75
C PHE A 187 -22.16 18.73 -15.24
N ARG A 188 -21.35 19.53 -15.95
CA ARG A 188 -21.11 20.93 -15.62
C ARG A 188 -21.79 21.84 -16.64
N ILE A 189 -22.67 22.71 -16.14
CA ILE A 189 -23.36 23.75 -16.91
C ILE A 189 -22.64 25.06 -16.68
N ASN A 190 -22.00 25.58 -17.71
CA ASN A 190 -21.28 26.85 -17.66
C ASN A 190 -22.16 27.98 -18.21
N LYS A 191 -22.36 29.04 -17.42
CA LYS A 191 -23.02 30.29 -17.80
C LYS A 191 -22.04 31.45 -17.63
N LYS A 192 -22.38 32.63 -18.14
CA LYS A 192 -21.50 33.82 -18.14
C LYS A 192 -20.92 34.20 -16.77
N ARG A 193 -21.66 33.97 -15.67
CA ARG A 193 -21.25 34.40 -14.32
C ARG A 193 -21.22 33.28 -13.29
N VAL A 194 -21.80 32.13 -13.59
CA VAL A 194 -21.94 31.01 -12.66
C VAL A 194 -21.75 29.70 -13.39
N SER A 195 -21.28 28.70 -12.66
CA SER A 195 -21.15 27.33 -13.10
C SER A 195 -21.84 26.42 -12.11
N HIS A 196 -22.64 25.47 -12.58
CA HIS A 196 -23.28 24.45 -11.77
C HIS A 196 -22.74 23.09 -12.16
N GLU A 197 -22.33 22.28 -11.20
CA GLU A 197 -21.87 20.93 -11.42
C GLU A 197 -22.71 19.93 -10.64
N PHE A 198 -23.20 18.93 -11.34
CA PHE A 198 -23.90 17.77 -10.79
C PHE A 198 -23.01 16.56 -10.96
N SER A 199 -22.76 15.81 -9.90
CA SER A 199 -21.94 14.61 -9.98
C SER A 199 -22.58 13.45 -9.24
N LEU A 200 -22.49 12.26 -9.84
CA LEU A 200 -22.81 10.98 -9.23
C LEU A 200 -21.52 10.19 -9.11
N LYS A 201 -21.23 9.68 -7.90
CA LYS A 201 -20.05 8.83 -7.65
C LYS A 201 -20.55 7.50 -7.08
N ILE A 202 -20.02 6.42 -7.64
CA ILE A 202 -20.23 5.06 -7.16
C ILE A 202 -18.86 4.56 -6.70
N LEU A 203 -18.72 4.29 -5.40
CA LEU A 203 -17.47 3.90 -4.79
C LEU A 203 -17.48 2.40 -4.49
N ASN A 204 -16.29 1.79 -4.51
CA ASN A 204 -16.06 0.39 -4.16
C ASN A 204 -16.88 -0.60 -5.02
N VAL A 205 -16.99 -0.35 -6.30
CA VAL A 205 -17.63 -1.27 -7.25
C VAL A 205 -16.79 -2.53 -7.35
N GLY A 206 -17.34 -3.67 -6.95
CA GLY A 206 -16.67 -4.98 -7.06
C GLY A 206 -15.70 -5.33 -5.91
N MET A 207 -15.90 -4.75 -4.72
CA MET A 207 -15.10 -5.05 -3.53
C MET A 207 -15.02 -6.55 -3.24
N ARG A 208 -13.83 -7.14 -3.44
CA ARG A 208 -13.44 -8.38 -2.76
C ARG A 208 -12.46 -7.99 -1.66
N THR A 209 -12.96 -7.90 -0.43
CA THR A 209 -12.10 -7.77 0.74
C THR A 209 -11.38 -9.09 0.97
N GLY A 210 -10.07 -9.08 0.78
CA GLY A 210 -9.22 -10.21 1.14
C GLY A 210 -8.88 -10.28 2.64
N MET A 211 -9.61 -9.58 3.50
CA MET A 211 -9.47 -9.70 4.94
C MET A 211 -10.39 -10.79 5.47
N HIS A 212 -9.81 -11.94 5.77
CA HIS A 212 -10.44 -12.93 6.63
C HIS A 212 -9.97 -12.65 8.06
N PHE A 213 -10.88 -12.21 8.92
CA PHE A 213 -10.65 -12.27 10.36
C PHE A 213 -10.87 -13.73 10.77
N TYR A 214 -9.93 -14.30 11.50
CA TYR A 214 -10.19 -15.56 12.19
C TYR A 214 -11.23 -15.29 13.27
N GLN A 215 -12.45 -15.80 13.11
CA GLN A 215 -13.44 -15.91 14.16
C GLN A 215 -13.43 -17.37 14.65
N TYR A 216 -13.21 -17.53 15.94
CA TYR A 216 -13.44 -18.79 16.65
C TYR A 216 -14.79 -18.76 17.33
#